data_783ea37d3a098da527315589e1cb6d5d
#
_entry.id   783ea37d3a098da527315589e1cb6d5d
#
_cell.length_a   1.000
_cell.length_b   1.000
_cell.length_c   1.000
_cell.angle_alpha   90.00
_cell.angle_beta   90.00
_cell.angle_gamma   90.00
#
_symmetry.space_group_name_H-M   'P 1'
#
loop_
_entity.id
_entity.type
_entity.pdbx_description
1 polymer ?
#
loop_
_entity_poly.entity_id
_entity_poly.type
_entity_poly.pdbx_seq_one_letter_code
_entity_poly.pdbx_strand_id
1 'polypeptide(L)'
;MAHFAKINEQNEVLSVLYIEDSKIMSNGVESEQVGQQYLEQHNNWPANLWIKTSYSTYQNNHKNGKTPFRGNYAGIGYTWDADNNIFWPEKPYPSWVKHNDSASWKSPIGDAPALTQEQQDQNTAKTHRWVYAWNEDGQSWDLTDTLA
;
A
#
# COMPACT_ATOMS: atom_id res chain seq x y z
N MET A 1 0.19 -17.88 7.38
CA MET A 1 -1.21 -17.39 7.41
C MET A 1 -1.54 -16.61 6.18
N ALA A 2 -2.76 -16.73 5.70
CA ALA A 2 -3.23 -15.98 4.55
C ALA A 2 -4.04 -14.77 5.00
N HIS A 3 -3.87 -13.65 4.31
CA HIS A 3 -4.59 -12.41 4.58
C HIS A 3 -5.51 -12.09 3.41
N PHE A 4 -6.73 -11.63 3.71
CA PHE A 4 -7.72 -11.27 2.71
C PHE A 4 -8.31 -9.90 3.05
N ALA A 5 -8.38 -9.05 2.04
CA ALA A 5 -9.08 -7.77 2.14
C ALA A 5 -10.57 -7.99 1.84
N LYS A 6 -11.42 -7.48 2.72
CA LYS A 6 -12.86 -7.38 2.48
C LYS A 6 -13.10 -6.07 1.76
N ILE A 7 -13.64 -6.12 0.54
CA ILE A 7 -13.92 -4.93 -0.23
C ILE A 7 -15.43 -4.77 -0.48
N ASN A 8 -15.85 -3.54 -0.78
CA ASN A 8 -17.22 -3.27 -1.24
C ASN A 8 -17.29 -3.28 -2.77
N GLU A 9 -18.45 -2.99 -3.32
CA GLU A 9 -18.66 -2.98 -4.77
C GLU A 9 -17.92 -1.84 -5.48
N GLN A 10 -17.44 -0.84 -4.74
CA GLN A 10 -16.61 0.24 -5.25
C GLN A 10 -15.12 -0.07 -5.11
N ASN A 11 -14.77 -1.31 -4.76
CA ASN A 11 -13.40 -1.78 -4.56
C ASN A 11 -12.66 -1.13 -3.38
N GLU A 12 -13.39 -0.54 -2.44
CA GLU A 12 -12.78 0.02 -1.24
C GLU A 12 -12.55 -1.07 -0.20
N VAL A 13 -11.38 -1.08 0.42
CA VAL A 13 -11.03 -2.03 1.48
C VAL A 13 -11.72 -1.60 2.78
N LEU A 14 -12.57 -2.46 3.30
CA LEU A 14 -13.34 -2.23 4.53
C LEU A 14 -12.65 -2.81 5.75
N SER A 15 -11.97 -3.93 5.58
CA SER A 15 -11.21 -4.60 6.64
C SER A 15 -10.27 -5.62 6.02
N VAL A 16 -9.33 -6.12 6.82
CA VAL A 16 -8.42 -7.19 6.42
C VAL A 16 -8.46 -8.27 7.47
N LEU A 17 -8.72 -9.50 7.06
CA LEU A 17 -8.74 -10.66 7.95
C LEU A 17 -7.62 -11.62 7.59
N TYR A 18 -7.15 -12.36 8.57
CA TYR A 18 -6.24 -13.48 8.30
C TYR A 18 -6.96 -14.79 8.61
N ILE A 19 -6.60 -15.84 7.87
CA ILE A 19 -7.10 -17.19 8.09
C ILE A 19 -5.93 -18.17 8.04
N GLU A 20 -6.12 -19.31 8.70
CA GLU A 20 -5.08 -20.34 8.72
C GLU A 20 -4.88 -20.90 7.31
N ASP A 21 -3.64 -21.22 6.96
CA ASP A 21 -3.29 -21.76 5.65
C ASP A 21 -4.07 -23.03 5.33
N SER A 22 -4.37 -23.87 6.34
CA SER A 22 -5.14 -25.10 6.14
C SER A 22 -6.56 -24.84 5.59
N LYS A 23 -7.10 -23.64 5.76
CA LYS A 23 -8.45 -23.30 5.30
C LYS A 23 -8.50 -22.87 3.84
N ILE A 24 -7.36 -22.67 3.21
CA ILE A 24 -7.27 -22.21 1.81
C ILE A 24 -6.54 -23.19 0.90
N MET A 25 -6.29 -24.41 1.37
CA MET A 25 -5.58 -25.41 0.59
C MET A 25 -6.50 -26.15 -0.37
N SER A 26 -6.03 -26.36 -1.58
CA SER A 26 -6.66 -27.19 -2.59
C SER A 26 -5.60 -28.11 -3.18
N ASN A 27 -5.75 -29.42 -3.01
CA ASN A 27 -4.79 -30.43 -3.49
C ASN A 27 -3.35 -30.13 -3.01
N GLY A 28 -3.18 -29.68 -1.76
CA GLY A 28 -1.88 -29.37 -1.19
C GLY A 28 -1.28 -28.03 -1.61
N VAL A 29 -2.03 -27.22 -2.38
CA VAL A 29 -1.61 -25.91 -2.87
C VAL A 29 -2.56 -24.84 -2.38
N GLU A 30 -2.02 -23.69 -2.00
CA GLU A 30 -2.81 -22.54 -1.56
C GLU A 30 -3.69 -22.01 -2.71
N SER A 31 -4.98 -21.79 -2.42
CA SER A 31 -5.96 -21.32 -3.41
C SER A 31 -6.74 -20.12 -2.87
N GLU A 32 -6.65 -19.01 -3.58
CA GLU A 32 -7.45 -17.82 -3.26
C GLU A 32 -8.95 -18.13 -3.31
N GLN A 33 -9.40 -18.88 -4.32
CA GLN A 33 -10.81 -19.24 -4.48
C GLN A 33 -11.34 -20.01 -3.27
N VAL A 34 -10.57 -20.96 -2.75
CA VAL A 34 -10.97 -21.72 -1.56
C VAL A 34 -11.09 -20.79 -0.35
N GLY A 35 -10.15 -19.88 -0.19
CA GLY A 35 -10.21 -18.87 0.87
C GLY A 35 -11.42 -17.95 0.74
N GLN A 36 -11.73 -17.51 -0.48
CA GLN A 36 -12.90 -16.66 -0.74
C GLN A 36 -14.20 -17.38 -0.36
N GLN A 37 -14.33 -18.65 -0.72
CA GLN A 37 -15.51 -19.46 -0.38
C GLN A 37 -15.65 -19.67 1.12
N TYR A 38 -14.52 -19.93 1.80
CA TYR A 38 -14.49 -20.08 3.25
C TYR A 38 -14.97 -18.78 3.94
N LEU A 39 -14.46 -17.63 3.50
CA LEU A 39 -14.81 -16.34 4.09
C LEU A 39 -16.26 -15.94 3.81
N GLU A 40 -16.76 -16.23 2.61
CA GLU A 40 -18.18 -16.00 2.30
C GLU A 40 -19.07 -16.79 3.27
N GLN A 41 -18.75 -18.05 3.47
CA GLN A 41 -19.53 -18.94 4.32
C GLN A 41 -19.56 -18.48 5.79
N HIS A 42 -18.44 -17.94 6.27
CA HIS A 42 -18.30 -17.58 7.68
C HIS A 42 -18.58 -16.11 8.00
N ASN A 43 -18.65 -15.23 6.99
CA ASN A 43 -18.77 -13.79 7.21
C ASN A 43 -19.99 -13.15 6.52
N ASN A 44 -20.77 -13.92 5.80
CA ASN A 44 -21.96 -13.43 5.08
C ASN A 44 -21.61 -12.23 4.18
N TRP A 45 -20.53 -12.35 3.40
CA TRP A 45 -20.04 -11.34 2.47
C TRP A 45 -19.57 -12.03 1.20
N PRO A 46 -19.96 -11.55 -0.01
CA PRO A 46 -19.75 -12.30 -1.25
C PRO A 46 -18.30 -12.74 -1.47
N ALA A 47 -18.12 -13.95 -1.97
CA ALA A 47 -16.79 -14.54 -2.20
C ALA A 47 -15.90 -13.65 -3.06
N ASN A 48 -16.46 -13.08 -4.14
CA ASN A 48 -15.70 -12.23 -5.07
C ASN A 48 -15.28 -10.87 -4.48
N LEU A 49 -15.75 -10.54 -3.29
CA LEU A 49 -15.38 -9.32 -2.58
C LEU A 49 -14.38 -9.60 -1.44
N TRP A 50 -13.73 -10.75 -1.48
CA TRP A 50 -12.59 -11.09 -0.64
C TRP A 50 -11.38 -11.24 -1.55
N ILE A 51 -10.40 -10.37 -1.39
CA ILE A 51 -9.21 -10.33 -2.26
C ILE A 51 -7.97 -10.63 -1.43
N LYS A 52 -7.23 -11.66 -1.83
CA LYS A 52 -6.02 -12.03 -1.12
C LYS A 52 -4.98 -10.93 -1.20
N THR A 53 -4.31 -10.67 -0.08
CA THR A 53 -3.24 -9.69 0.05
C THR A 53 -2.05 -10.32 0.78
N SER A 54 -0.90 -9.67 0.76
CA SER A 54 0.30 -10.20 1.41
C SER A 54 0.84 -9.22 2.44
N TYR A 55 0.91 -9.66 3.68
CA TYR A 55 1.48 -8.91 4.80
C TYR A 55 2.93 -8.46 4.54
N SER A 56 3.65 -9.15 3.66
CA SER A 56 5.08 -8.93 3.42
C SER A 56 5.37 -7.98 2.26
N THR A 57 4.35 -7.40 1.61
CA THR A 57 4.51 -6.57 0.43
C THR A 57 4.22 -5.11 0.74
N TYR A 58 5.12 -4.21 0.31
CA TYR A 58 4.95 -2.77 0.43
C TYR A 58 5.68 -2.07 -0.72
N GLN A 59 5.00 -1.16 -1.39
CA GLN A 59 5.53 -0.42 -2.54
C GLN A 59 6.22 -1.36 -3.55
N ASN A 60 5.55 -2.47 -3.83
CA ASN A 60 5.97 -3.50 -4.76
C ASN A 60 7.32 -4.15 -4.41
N ASN A 61 7.63 -4.21 -3.12
CA ASN A 61 8.79 -4.91 -2.58
C ASN A 61 8.35 -5.90 -1.51
N HIS A 62 9.05 -7.03 -1.42
CA HIS A 62 8.83 -8.02 -0.38
C HIS A 62 9.87 -7.84 0.73
N LYS A 63 9.45 -7.80 1.99
CA LYS A 63 10.34 -7.53 3.13
C LYS A 63 11.51 -8.50 3.26
N ASN A 64 11.39 -9.72 2.72
CA ASN A 64 12.44 -10.74 2.75
C ASN A 64 13.07 -10.97 1.37
N GLY A 65 12.89 -10.04 0.42
CA GLY A 65 13.47 -10.13 -0.91
C GLY A 65 12.80 -11.14 -1.83
N LYS A 66 11.65 -11.70 -1.45
CA LYS A 66 10.86 -12.61 -2.29
C LYS A 66 10.02 -11.81 -3.29
N THR A 67 9.19 -12.51 -4.06
CA THR A 67 8.31 -11.87 -5.02
C THR A 67 7.21 -11.09 -4.30
N PRO A 68 7.06 -9.77 -4.57
CA PRO A 68 5.96 -9.01 -4.01
C PRO A 68 4.62 -9.45 -4.60
N PHE A 69 3.54 -9.24 -3.85
CA PHE A 69 2.20 -9.66 -4.23
C PHE A 69 1.23 -8.49 -4.18
N ARG A 70 0.67 -8.14 -5.33
CA ARG A 70 -0.39 -7.13 -5.48
C ARG A 70 -0.03 -5.75 -4.90
N GLY A 71 1.22 -5.37 -5.05
CA GLY A 71 1.72 -4.02 -4.81
C GLY A 71 1.91 -3.64 -3.36
N ASN A 72 0.88 -3.75 -2.55
CA ASN A 72 0.89 -3.38 -1.13
C ASN A 72 0.04 -4.32 -0.30
N TYR A 73 0.44 -4.55 0.94
CA TYR A 73 -0.47 -5.12 1.92
C TYR A 73 -1.68 -4.19 2.06
N ALA A 74 -2.88 -4.75 1.90
CA ALA A 74 -4.10 -3.95 1.94
C ALA A 74 -4.32 -3.34 3.32
N GLY A 75 -4.84 -2.12 3.35
CA GLY A 75 -5.25 -1.43 4.56
C GLY A 75 -6.65 -0.87 4.39
N ILE A 76 -7.31 -0.55 5.51
CA ILE A 76 -8.63 0.08 5.49
C ILE A 76 -8.54 1.41 4.73
N GLY A 77 -9.46 1.64 3.81
CA GLY A 77 -9.47 2.85 2.97
C GLY A 77 -8.69 2.72 1.67
N TYR A 78 -7.92 1.64 1.50
CA TYR A 78 -7.24 1.36 0.22
C TYR A 78 -8.26 1.01 -0.85
N THR A 79 -7.84 1.08 -2.11
CA THR A 79 -8.65 0.71 -3.26
C THR A 79 -8.02 -0.48 -3.97
N TRP A 80 -8.83 -1.50 -4.25
CA TRP A 80 -8.39 -2.64 -5.06
C TRP A 80 -8.51 -2.31 -6.54
N ASP A 81 -7.40 -2.44 -7.26
CA ASP A 81 -7.31 -2.22 -8.70
C ASP A 81 -7.07 -3.57 -9.39
N ALA A 82 -8.13 -4.18 -9.88
CA ALA A 82 -8.04 -5.50 -10.50
C ALA A 82 -7.28 -5.46 -11.83
N ASP A 83 -7.41 -4.39 -12.58
CA ASP A 83 -6.77 -4.26 -13.90
C ASP A 83 -5.25 -4.24 -13.79
N ASN A 84 -4.72 -3.58 -12.77
CA ASN A 84 -3.29 -3.49 -12.52
C ASN A 84 -2.81 -4.48 -11.45
N ASN A 85 -3.73 -5.18 -10.81
CA ASN A 85 -3.42 -6.15 -9.75
C ASN A 85 -2.68 -5.51 -8.57
N ILE A 86 -3.18 -4.37 -8.10
CA ILE A 86 -2.54 -3.56 -7.06
C ILE A 86 -3.58 -3.08 -6.04
N PHE A 87 -3.22 -3.11 -4.75
CA PHE A 87 -3.92 -2.37 -3.71
C PHE A 87 -3.30 -0.99 -3.58
N TRP A 88 -4.09 0.05 -3.85
CA TRP A 88 -3.61 1.44 -3.80
C TRP A 88 -3.92 2.06 -2.44
N PRO A 89 -2.92 2.69 -1.79
CA PRO A 89 -3.16 3.54 -0.64
C PRO A 89 -4.07 4.72 -1.02
N GLU A 90 -4.60 5.40 -0.02
CA GLU A 90 -5.37 6.61 -0.27
C GLU A 90 -4.50 7.66 -0.98
N LYS A 91 -5.11 8.35 -1.94
CA LYS A 91 -4.43 9.42 -2.68
C LYS A 91 -4.07 10.55 -1.72
N PRO A 92 -2.78 10.89 -1.56
CA PRO A 92 -2.36 11.88 -0.55
C PRO A 92 -2.75 13.31 -0.93
N TYR A 93 -2.75 13.64 -2.23
CA TYR A 93 -3.07 14.97 -2.73
C TYR A 93 -3.78 14.87 -4.07
N PRO A 94 -4.69 15.81 -4.40
CA PRO A 94 -5.46 15.74 -5.64
C PRO A 94 -4.62 15.67 -6.91
N SER A 95 -3.44 16.31 -6.93
CA SER A 95 -2.57 16.35 -8.12
C SER A 95 -1.72 15.10 -8.32
N TRP A 96 -1.58 14.26 -7.30
CA TRP A 96 -0.69 13.11 -7.38
C TRP A 96 -1.24 12.04 -8.30
N VAL A 97 -0.34 11.29 -8.93
CA VAL A 97 -0.68 10.27 -9.93
C VAL A 97 -0.15 8.90 -9.51
N LYS A 98 -0.80 7.86 -10.02
CA LYS A 98 -0.40 6.48 -9.77
C LYS A 98 0.91 6.16 -10.46
N HIS A 99 1.82 5.53 -9.73
CA HIS A 99 3.06 4.99 -10.25
C HIS A 99 3.02 3.47 -10.07
N ASN A 100 2.71 2.74 -11.15
CA ASN A 100 2.45 1.31 -11.08
C ASN A 100 3.67 0.50 -10.63
N ASP A 101 4.85 0.85 -11.11
CA ASP A 101 6.08 0.10 -10.81
C ASP A 101 6.39 0.05 -9.31
N SER A 102 6.08 1.13 -8.59
CA SER A 102 6.27 1.20 -7.13
C SER A 102 4.99 1.00 -6.35
N ALA A 103 3.85 0.81 -7.03
CA ALA A 103 2.53 0.70 -6.40
C ALA A 103 2.28 1.83 -5.41
N SER A 104 2.69 3.05 -5.77
CA SER A 104 2.59 4.23 -4.93
C SER A 104 2.15 5.45 -5.71
N TRP A 105 1.65 6.45 -5.00
CA TRP A 105 1.31 7.74 -5.58
C TRP A 105 2.56 8.60 -5.66
N LYS A 106 2.73 9.31 -6.76
CA LYS A 106 3.84 10.23 -6.98
C LYS A 106 3.30 11.61 -7.31
N SER A 107 4.04 12.65 -6.90
CA SER A 107 3.70 14.01 -7.31
C SER A 107 3.82 14.14 -8.83
N PRO A 108 3.14 15.14 -9.46
CA PRO A 108 3.22 15.32 -10.91
C PRO A 108 4.62 15.74 -11.38
N ILE A 109 5.50 16.20 -10.48
CA ILE A 109 6.88 16.57 -10.82
C ILE A 109 7.91 15.56 -10.27
N GLY A 110 7.45 14.41 -9.74
CA GLY A 110 8.32 13.35 -9.25
C GLY A 110 8.67 13.49 -7.78
N ASP A 111 9.70 12.76 -7.35
CA ASP A 111 10.09 12.71 -5.95
C ASP A 111 10.75 14.02 -5.48
N ALA A 112 10.74 14.22 -4.17
CA ALA A 112 11.42 15.36 -3.56
C ALA A 112 12.91 15.34 -3.91
N PRO A 113 13.53 16.54 -4.07
CA PRO A 113 14.98 16.61 -4.24
C PRO A 113 15.72 16.04 -3.03
N ALA A 114 16.94 15.56 -3.24
CA ALA A 114 17.78 15.12 -2.14
C ALA A 114 18.24 16.31 -1.30
N LEU A 115 18.33 16.11 0.00
CA LEU A 115 18.95 17.10 0.89
C LEU A 115 20.45 17.20 0.57
N THR A 116 21.03 18.39 0.76
CA THR A 116 22.48 18.59 0.66
C THR A 116 23.17 17.85 1.81
N GLN A 117 24.47 17.58 1.67
CA GLN A 117 25.23 16.93 2.73
C GLN A 117 25.21 17.76 4.00
N GLU A 118 25.31 19.08 3.89
CA GLU A 118 25.24 19.99 5.04
C GLU A 118 23.89 19.85 5.76
N GLN A 119 22.78 19.81 5.03
CA GLN A 119 21.44 19.64 5.61
C GLN A 119 21.29 18.27 6.28
N GLN A 120 21.83 17.20 5.67
CA GLN A 120 21.83 15.88 6.28
C GLN A 120 22.63 15.85 7.59
N ASP A 121 23.79 16.50 7.60
CA ASP A 121 24.64 16.60 8.80
C ASP A 121 23.95 17.37 9.92
N GLN A 122 23.26 18.45 9.58
CA GLN A 122 22.47 19.24 10.53
C GLN A 122 21.33 18.44 11.12
N ASN A 123 20.65 17.62 10.30
CA ASN A 123 19.60 16.73 10.77
C ASN A 123 20.15 15.67 11.71
N THR A 124 21.32 15.09 11.39
CA THR A 124 21.98 14.11 12.23
C THR A 124 22.40 14.71 13.56
N ALA A 125 22.94 15.93 13.54
CA ALA A 125 23.33 16.68 14.73
C ALA A 125 22.14 17.21 15.54
N LYS A 126 20.92 17.11 14.97
CA LYS A 126 19.68 17.59 15.57
C LYS A 126 19.66 19.10 15.83
N THR A 127 20.43 19.86 15.07
CA THR A 127 20.37 21.32 15.07
C THR A 127 19.27 21.84 14.18
N HIS A 128 18.87 21.04 13.19
CA HIS A 128 17.80 21.32 12.24
C HIS A 128 17.02 20.06 11.96
N ARG A 129 15.84 20.20 11.39
CA ARG A 129 15.07 19.09 10.84
C ARG A 129 14.60 19.49 9.45
N TRP A 130 15.52 19.43 8.49
CA TRP A 130 15.24 19.76 7.11
C TRP A 130 14.42 18.67 6.46
N VAL A 131 13.30 19.05 5.86
CA VAL A 131 12.43 18.17 5.06
C VAL A 131 11.91 18.92 3.85
N TYR A 132 11.63 18.18 2.77
CA TYR A 132 10.85 18.73 1.68
C TYR A 132 9.38 18.41 1.93
N ALA A 133 8.55 19.43 1.95
CA ALA A 133 7.10 19.30 2.10
C ALA A 133 6.43 19.59 0.76
N TRP A 134 5.42 18.77 0.41
CA TRP A 134 4.66 19.02 -0.80
C TRP A 134 3.72 20.22 -0.61
N ASN A 135 3.79 21.17 -1.55
CA ASN A 135 2.90 22.30 -1.63
C ASN A 135 1.90 22.05 -2.76
N GLU A 136 0.68 21.68 -2.41
CA GLU A 136 -0.34 21.35 -3.41
C GLU A 136 -0.74 22.56 -4.25
N ASP A 137 -0.88 23.72 -3.65
CA ASP A 137 -1.28 24.93 -4.36
C ASP A 137 -0.25 25.36 -5.39
N GLY A 138 1.04 25.31 -5.02
CA GLY A 138 2.13 25.65 -5.93
C GLY A 138 2.63 24.48 -6.77
N GLN A 139 2.19 23.26 -6.46
CA GLN A 139 2.70 22.01 -7.04
C GLN A 139 4.23 21.99 -7.03
N SER A 140 4.80 22.16 -5.85
CA SER A 140 6.23 22.25 -5.62
C SER A 140 6.65 21.52 -4.35
N TRP A 141 7.92 21.14 -4.30
CA TRP A 141 8.57 20.65 -3.09
C TRP A 141 9.23 21.82 -2.37
N ASP A 142 8.75 22.16 -1.21
CA ASP A 142 9.25 23.28 -0.42
C ASP A 142 10.16 22.77 0.68
N LEU A 143 11.41 23.28 0.73
CA LEU A 143 12.37 22.95 1.77
C LEU A 143 11.98 23.67 3.05
N THR A 144 11.81 22.94 4.14
CA THR A 144 11.36 23.47 5.42
C THR A 144 12.20 22.90 6.56
N ASP A 145 12.57 23.76 7.51
CA ASP A 145 13.15 23.31 8.79
C ASP A 145 12.00 23.19 9.79
N THR A 146 11.69 21.95 10.19
CA THR A 146 10.60 21.68 11.14
C THR A 146 11.04 21.66 12.58
N LEU A 147 12.32 21.91 12.87
CA LEU A 147 12.81 22.04 14.24
C LEU A 147 12.56 23.45 14.71
N ALA A 148 11.56 23.62 15.55
CA ALA A 148 11.23 24.91 16.11
C ALA A 148 11.89 25.12 17.47
#